data_356f1a51a2a4dd28e6751b1f43b1c6f6
#
_entry.id   356f1a51a2a4dd28e6751b1f43b1c6f6
#
_cell.length_a   1.000
_cell.length_b   1.000
_cell.length_c   1.000
_cell.angle_alpha   90.00
_cell.angle_beta   90.00
_cell.angle_gamma   90.00
#
_symmetry.space_group_name_H-M   'P 1'
#
loop_
_entity.id
_entity.type
_entity.pdbx_description
1 polymer ?
#
loop_
_entity_poly.entity_id
_entity_poly.type
_entity_poly.pdbx_seq_one_letter_code
_entity_poly.pdbx_strand_id
1 'polypeptide(L)'
;MSAIESAKAHFASLETQSFEVEEWKDESGKPLVIYYTPMTLHEKDRLYKKSRGESLELMAYVLIFKAVSETGEPLFTMDDKHSLMNGVDPDVLAEAAAKLLNNASVEEQLEK
;
A
#
# COMPACT_ATOMS: atom_id res chain seq x y z
N MET A 1 26.70 11.15 14.57
CA MET A 1 25.52 10.26 14.35
C MET A 1 25.95 9.04 13.57
N SER A 2 25.53 7.89 14.04
CA SER A 2 25.87 6.64 13.35
C SER A 2 24.98 6.45 12.12
N ALA A 3 25.42 5.55 11.24
CA ALA A 3 24.64 5.25 10.04
C ALA A 3 23.25 4.71 10.38
N ILE A 4 23.17 3.84 11.40
CA ILE A 4 21.86 3.30 11.77
C ILE A 4 20.94 4.38 12.35
N GLU A 5 21.48 5.31 13.11
CA GLU A 5 20.69 6.40 13.64
C GLU A 5 20.17 7.31 12.52
N SER A 6 21.00 7.56 11.52
CA SER A 6 20.58 8.34 10.35
C SER A 6 19.46 7.63 9.59
N ALA A 7 19.58 6.32 9.42
CA ALA A 7 18.56 5.55 8.73
C ALA A 7 17.24 5.56 9.49
N LYS A 8 17.29 5.42 10.80
CA LYS A 8 16.08 5.45 11.62
C LYS A 8 15.44 6.83 11.61
N ALA A 9 16.24 7.89 11.66
CA ALA A 9 15.71 9.24 11.62
C ALA A 9 15.02 9.51 10.28
N HIS A 10 15.61 9.03 9.19
CA HIS A 10 15.00 9.18 7.88
C HIS A 10 13.62 8.48 7.82
N PHE A 11 13.56 7.24 8.30
CA PHE A 11 12.30 6.51 8.29
C PHE A 11 11.24 7.22 9.15
N ALA A 12 11.63 7.70 10.33
CA ALA A 12 10.74 8.39 11.23
C ALA A 12 10.22 9.70 10.65
N SER A 13 10.96 10.30 9.70
CA SER A 13 10.55 11.55 9.06
C SER A 13 9.53 11.34 7.95
N LEU A 14 9.33 10.10 7.51
CA LEU A 14 8.37 9.80 6.45
C LEU A 14 6.96 9.91 7.00
N GLU A 15 6.14 10.69 6.32
CA GLU A 15 4.79 10.96 6.77
C GLU A 15 3.80 10.04 6.07
N THR A 16 2.56 10.04 6.58
CA THR A 16 1.47 9.35 5.91
C THR A 16 1.34 9.87 4.49
N GLN A 17 1.26 8.96 3.54
CA GLN A 17 1.12 9.26 2.12
C GLN A 17 -0.30 8.95 1.69
N SER A 18 -0.68 9.48 0.53
CA SER A 18 -1.98 9.16 -0.04
C SER A 18 -1.92 9.20 -1.55
N PHE A 19 -2.83 8.49 -2.19
CA PHE A 19 -3.01 8.54 -3.64
C PHE A 19 -4.46 8.22 -3.97
N GLU A 20 -4.88 8.65 -5.15
CA GLU A 20 -6.23 8.39 -5.64
C GLU A 20 -6.22 7.23 -6.63
N VAL A 21 -7.26 6.39 -6.54
CA VAL A 21 -7.48 5.34 -7.52
C VAL A 21 -8.65 5.81 -8.39
N GLU A 22 -8.32 6.37 -9.54
CA GLU A 22 -9.31 7.00 -10.41
C GLU A 22 -10.40 6.03 -10.88
N GLU A 23 -10.05 4.78 -11.04
CA GLU A 23 -10.98 3.76 -11.52
C GLU A 23 -11.95 3.28 -10.45
N TRP A 24 -11.65 3.53 -9.17
CA TRP A 24 -12.47 3.08 -8.05
C TRP A 24 -13.25 4.25 -7.46
N LYS A 25 -14.31 4.62 -8.12
CA LYS A 25 -15.12 5.78 -7.72
C LYS A 25 -16.27 5.39 -6.82
N ASP A 26 -16.66 6.31 -5.94
CA ASP A 26 -17.84 6.09 -5.12
C ASP A 26 -19.10 6.51 -5.89
N GLU A 27 -20.25 6.45 -5.22
CA GLU A 27 -21.53 6.77 -5.85
C GLU A 27 -21.62 8.20 -6.36
N SER A 28 -20.85 9.11 -5.76
CA SER A 28 -20.85 10.50 -6.17
C SER A 28 -19.84 10.78 -7.28
N GLY A 29 -19.10 9.75 -7.71
CA GLY A 29 -18.11 9.88 -8.78
C GLY A 29 -16.75 10.32 -8.30
N LYS A 30 -16.52 10.37 -6.99
CA LYS A 30 -15.21 10.74 -6.45
C LYS A 30 -14.32 9.50 -6.37
N PRO A 31 -13.05 9.64 -6.79
CA PRO A 31 -12.13 8.50 -6.72
C PRO A 31 -11.82 8.13 -5.28
N LEU A 32 -11.56 6.85 -5.07
CA LEU A 32 -11.14 6.36 -3.76
C LEU A 32 -9.76 6.94 -3.43
N VAL A 33 -9.62 7.49 -2.25
CA VAL A 33 -8.33 7.96 -1.76
C VAL A 33 -7.80 6.95 -0.75
N ILE A 34 -6.63 6.42 -1.02
CA ILE A 34 -5.98 5.46 -0.13
C ILE A 34 -4.87 6.18 0.63
N TYR A 35 -4.92 6.09 1.96
CA TYR A 35 -3.86 6.60 2.81
C TYR A 35 -3.03 5.43 3.31
N TYR A 36 -1.74 5.66 3.53
CA TYR A 36 -0.86 4.61 4.02
C TYR A 36 0.37 5.20 4.70
N THR A 37 0.92 4.45 5.61
CA THR A 37 2.18 4.80 6.25
C THR A 37 3.28 3.94 5.65
N PRO A 38 4.53 4.44 5.62
CA PRO A 38 5.65 3.64 5.13
C PRO A 38 5.79 2.34 5.92
N MET A 39 6.24 1.29 5.23
CA MET A 39 6.42 -0.02 5.85
C MET A 39 7.90 -0.26 6.16
N THR A 40 8.13 -0.94 7.28
CA THR A 40 9.46 -1.44 7.59
C THR A 40 9.73 -2.69 6.77
N LEU A 41 11.00 -3.08 6.71
CA LEU A 41 11.37 -4.34 6.05
C LEU A 41 10.69 -5.53 6.70
N HIS A 42 10.57 -5.50 8.03
CA HIS A 42 9.90 -6.57 8.77
C HIS A 42 8.43 -6.69 8.38
N GLU A 43 7.73 -5.56 8.20
CA GLU A 43 6.34 -5.58 7.77
C GLU A 43 6.20 -6.16 6.37
N LYS A 44 7.10 -5.80 5.45
CA LYS A 44 7.08 -6.35 4.10
C LYS A 44 7.33 -7.85 4.11
N ASP A 45 8.26 -8.30 4.94
CA ASP A 45 8.56 -9.71 5.08
C ASP A 45 7.37 -10.50 5.60
N ARG A 46 6.67 -9.95 6.59
CA ARG A 46 5.48 -10.61 7.12
C ARG A 46 4.39 -10.75 6.07
N LEU A 47 4.17 -9.72 5.27
CA LEU A 47 3.19 -9.78 4.20
C LEU A 47 3.59 -10.81 3.15
N TYR A 48 4.87 -10.84 2.81
CA TYR A 48 5.39 -11.79 1.83
C TYR A 48 5.19 -13.23 2.30
N LYS A 49 5.47 -13.49 3.57
CA LYS A 49 5.30 -14.83 4.13
C LYS A 49 3.83 -15.23 4.21
N LYS A 50 2.96 -14.26 4.55
CA LYS A 50 1.53 -14.53 4.61
C LYS A 50 0.98 -14.90 3.24
N SER A 51 1.55 -14.34 2.18
CA SER A 51 1.15 -14.65 0.81
C SER A 51 1.82 -15.92 0.28
N ARG A 52 2.67 -16.55 1.08
CA ARG A 52 3.44 -17.75 0.71
C ARG A 52 4.33 -17.50 -0.50
N GLY A 53 4.79 -16.27 -0.64
CA GLY A 53 5.64 -15.90 -1.76
C GLY A 53 4.90 -15.73 -3.08
N GLU A 54 3.57 -15.81 -3.07
CA GLU A 54 2.79 -15.62 -4.28
C GLU A 54 2.54 -14.12 -4.50
N SER A 55 3.07 -13.59 -5.58
CA SER A 55 3.01 -12.14 -5.82
C SER A 55 1.59 -11.63 -6.01
N LEU A 56 0.70 -12.42 -6.57
CA LEU A 56 -0.69 -12.00 -6.77
C LEU A 56 -1.44 -11.89 -5.45
N GLU A 57 -1.25 -12.87 -4.55
CA GLU A 57 -1.85 -12.80 -3.23
C GLU A 57 -1.25 -11.66 -2.40
N LEU A 58 0.05 -11.42 -2.59
CA LEU A 58 0.72 -10.34 -1.88
C LEU A 58 0.04 -8.99 -2.16
N MET A 59 -0.34 -8.76 -3.40
CA MET A 59 -1.02 -7.52 -3.77
C MET A 59 -2.32 -7.33 -3.01
N ALA A 60 -3.11 -8.39 -2.89
CA ALA A 60 -4.36 -8.33 -2.13
C ALA A 60 -4.09 -8.08 -0.64
N TYR A 61 -3.11 -8.79 -0.06
CA TYR A 61 -2.79 -8.60 1.35
C TYR A 61 -2.27 -7.21 1.66
N VAL A 62 -1.49 -6.63 0.75
CA VAL A 62 -0.99 -5.27 0.93
C VAL A 62 -2.16 -4.29 1.07
N LEU A 63 -3.16 -4.41 0.21
CA LEU A 63 -4.34 -3.55 0.31
C LEU A 63 -5.10 -3.79 1.60
N ILE A 64 -5.29 -5.05 1.97
CA ILE A 64 -6.04 -5.40 3.18
C ILE A 64 -5.37 -4.83 4.45
N PHE A 65 -4.05 -4.96 4.55
CA PHE A 65 -3.36 -4.60 5.77
C PHE A 65 -2.79 -3.19 5.81
N LYS A 66 -2.63 -2.54 4.65
CA LYS A 66 -1.98 -1.22 4.63
C LYS A 66 -2.83 -0.09 4.10
N ALA A 67 -3.86 -0.36 3.30
CA ALA A 67 -4.70 0.70 2.76
C ALA A 67 -5.69 1.16 3.83
N VAL A 68 -5.63 2.44 4.20
CA VAL A 68 -6.51 2.98 5.24
C VAL A 68 -7.16 4.27 4.76
N SER A 69 -8.20 4.69 5.49
CA SER A 69 -8.88 5.94 5.25
C SER A 69 -8.08 7.09 5.86
N GLU A 70 -8.56 8.31 5.62
CA GLU A 70 -7.95 9.50 6.21
C GLU A 70 -7.84 9.41 7.73
N THR A 71 -8.80 8.73 8.37
CA THR A 71 -8.81 8.57 9.83
C THR A 71 -8.06 7.33 10.29
N GLY A 72 -7.46 6.57 9.38
CA GLY A 72 -6.66 5.40 9.72
C GLY A 72 -7.44 4.10 9.80
N GLU A 73 -8.70 4.09 9.39
CA GLU A 73 -9.49 2.86 9.41
C GLU A 73 -9.23 2.02 8.16
N PRO A 74 -9.19 0.69 8.29
CA PRO A 74 -8.95 -0.17 7.13
C PRO A 74 -10.02 0.03 6.05
N LEU A 75 -9.56 0.18 4.81
CA LEU A 75 -10.48 0.29 3.67
C LEU A 75 -10.92 -1.08 3.20
N PHE A 76 -10.08 -2.09 3.40
CA PHE A 76 -10.38 -3.46 3.00
C PHE A 76 -10.11 -4.39 4.17
N THR A 77 -10.84 -5.50 4.22
CA THR A 77 -10.65 -6.51 5.27
C THR A 77 -10.42 -7.87 4.62
N MET A 78 -10.11 -8.87 5.44
CA MET A 78 -9.92 -10.23 4.92
C MET A 78 -11.17 -10.75 4.21
N ASP A 79 -12.35 -10.25 4.59
CA ASP A 79 -13.60 -10.62 3.91
C ASP A 79 -13.61 -10.18 2.46
N ASP A 80 -12.82 -9.17 2.11
CA ASP A 80 -12.74 -8.65 0.76
C ASP A 80 -11.72 -9.38 -0.12
N LYS A 81 -10.95 -10.31 0.45
CA LYS A 81 -9.90 -10.98 -0.30
C LYS A 81 -10.40 -11.63 -1.57
N HIS A 82 -11.50 -12.38 -1.47
CA HIS A 82 -12.05 -13.07 -2.63
C HIS A 82 -12.41 -12.08 -3.74
N SER A 83 -13.05 -10.97 -3.38
CA SER A 83 -13.42 -9.95 -4.35
C SER A 83 -12.22 -9.27 -4.96
N LEU A 84 -11.19 -9.00 -4.15
CA LEU A 84 -9.96 -8.41 -4.66
C LEU A 84 -9.25 -9.33 -5.64
N MET A 85 -9.31 -10.64 -5.38
CA MET A 85 -8.67 -11.62 -6.27
C MET A 85 -9.47 -11.88 -7.54
N ASN A 86 -10.79 -11.70 -7.50
CA ASN A 86 -11.67 -12.17 -8.58
C ASN A 86 -12.60 -11.13 -9.18
N GLY A 87 -12.75 -10.00 -8.55
CA GLY A 87 -13.78 -9.03 -8.96
C GLY A 87 -13.28 -7.64 -9.31
N VAL A 88 -11.97 -7.40 -9.34
CA VAL A 88 -11.43 -6.09 -9.66
C VAL A 88 -10.43 -6.19 -10.80
N ASP A 89 -10.18 -5.05 -11.44
CA ASP A 89 -9.17 -4.99 -12.51
C ASP A 89 -7.79 -5.25 -11.91
N PRO A 90 -7.12 -6.31 -12.35
CA PRO A 90 -5.81 -6.67 -11.78
C PRO A 90 -4.74 -5.60 -12.02
N ASP A 91 -4.81 -4.86 -13.11
CA ASP A 91 -3.82 -3.82 -13.39
C ASP A 91 -3.97 -2.66 -12.43
N VAL A 92 -5.20 -2.28 -12.12
CA VAL A 92 -5.47 -1.20 -11.16
C VAL A 92 -5.02 -1.63 -9.76
N LEU A 93 -5.36 -2.86 -9.39
CA LEU A 93 -4.97 -3.40 -8.09
C LEU A 93 -3.45 -3.48 -7.94
N ALA A 94 -2.76 -3.94 -8.99
CA ALA A 94 -1.30 -4.05 -8.97
C ALA A 94 -0.65 -2.68 -8.82
N GLU A 95 -1.16 -1.67 -9.51
CA GLU A 95 -0.63 -0.33 -9.40
C GLU A 95 -0.80 0.22 -7.99
N ALA A 96 -1.97 0.04 -7.39
CA ALA A 96 -2.23 0.48 -6.03
C ALA A 96 -1.31 -0.24 -5.05
N ALA A 97 -1.18 -1.55 -5.19
CA ALA A 97 -0.32 -2.34 -4.32
C ALA A 97 1.15 -1.92 -4.43
N ALA A 98 1.60 -1.63 -5.65
CA ALA A 98 2.97 -1.18 -5.85
C ALA A 98 3.25 0.14 -5.13
N LYS A 99 2.30 1.06 -5.15
CA LYS A 99 2.45 2.32 -4.43
C LYS A 99 2.53 2.10 -2.93
N LEU A 100 1.76 1.17 -2.40
CA LEU A 100 1.79 0.84 -0.98
C LEU A 100 3.09 0.17 -0.57
N LEU A 101 3.68 -0.64 -1.44
CA LEU A 101 4.91 -1.35 -1.15
C LEU A 101 6.15 -0.45 -1.24
N ASN A 102 6.07 0.65 -1.97
CA ASN A 102 7.19 1.57 -2.14
C ASN A 102 7.07 2.70 -1.13
N ASN A 103 7.96 2.74 -0.16
CA ASN A 103 7.95 3.78 0.87
C ASN A 103 8.30 5.15 0.32
N ALA A 104 9.19 5.20 -0.65
CA ALA A 104 9.54 6.45 -1.31
C ALA A 104 8.52 6.69 -2.42
N SER A 105 8.28 7.94 -2.76
CA SER A 105 7.37 8.23 -3.84
C SER A 105 7.94 7.68 -5.14
N VAL A 106 7.06 7.19 -5.99
CA VAL A 106 7.45 6.66 -7.30
C VAL A 106 8.09 7.76 -8.13
N GLU A 107 7.58 8.98 -8.02
CA GLU A 107 8.15 10.11 -8.73
C GLU A 107 9.61 10.35 -8.36
N GLU A 108 9.95 10.25 -7.09
CA GLU A 108 11.34 10.42 -6.66
C GLU A 108 12.25 9.39 -7.30
N GLN A 109 11.78 8.16 -7.41
CA GLN A 109 12.56 7.09 -8.03
C GLN A 109 12.73 7.31 -9.52
N LEU A 110 11.69 7.80 -10.17
CA LEU A 110 11.72 8.03 -11.60
C LEU A 110 12.59 9.22 -11.99
N GLU A 111 12.72 10.20 -11.13
CA GLU A 111 13.53 11.37 -11.40
C GLU A 111 15.04 11.09 -11.33
N LYS A 112 15.40 9.96 -10.82
CA LYS A 112 16.79 9.53 -10.74
C LYS A 112 17.16 8.68 -11.93
#